data_7a5877140b2d4cb50c4c02e3b5f2aa3c
#
_entry.id   7a5877140b2d4cb50c4c02e3b5f2aa3c
#
_cell.length_a   1.000
_cell.length_b   1.000
_cell.length_c   1.000
_cell.angle_alpha   90.00
_cell.angle_beta   90.00
_cell.angle_gamma   90.00
#
_symmetry.space_group_name_H-M   'P 1'
#
loop_
_entity.id
_entity.type
_entity.pdbx_description
1 polymer ?
#
loop_
_entity_poly.entity_id
_entity_poly.type
_entity_poly.pdbx_seq_one_letter_code
_entity_poly.pdbx_strand_id
1 'polypeptide(L)' 'MFDTNKVARNIKNARTKKNMTQMNLADEMGVSYQAVSNWERGNSMPDISKLPELCKILD' A
#
# COMPACT_ATOMS: atom_id res chain seq x y z
N MET A 1 -13.73 12.39 -5.04
CA MET A 1 -12.46 12.41 -5.79
C MET A 1 -11.37 11.75 -4.99
N PHE A 2 -10.59 10.91 -5.63
CA PHE A 2 -9.44 10.29 -4.96
C PHE A 2 -8.34 11.29 -4.74
N ASP A 3 -7.81 11.28 -3.53
CA ASP A 3 -6.63 12.06 -3.17
C ASP A 3 -5.49 11.07 -2.99
N THR A 4 -4.54 11.08 -3.94
CA THR A 4 -3.43 10.12 -3.91
C THR A 4 -2.58 10.25 -2.66
N ASN A 5 -2.46 11.47 -2.13
CA ASN A 5 -1.69 11.70 -0.90
C ASN A 5 -2.40 11.09 0.31
N LYS A 6 -3.72 11.16 0.33
CA LYS A 6 -4.51 10.59 1.42
C LYS A 6 -4.45 9.06 1.37
N VAL A 7 -4.55 8.49 0.19
CA VAL A 7 -4.43 7.05 0.01
C VAL A 7 -3.04 6.58 0.44
N ALA A 8 -1.99 7.32 0.02
CA ALA A 8 -0.62 7.00 0.37
C ALA A 8 -0.43 6.97 1.88
N ARG A 9 -0.95 7.99 2.56
CA ARG A 9 -0.84 8.09 4.02
C ARG A 9 -1.58 6.95 4.71
N ASN A 10 -2.77 6.62 4.22
CA ASN A 10 -3.57 5.55 4.81
C ASN A 10 -2.86 4.19 4.69
N ILE A 11 -2.25 3.92 3.54
CA ILE A 11 -1.50 2.68 3.33
C ILE A 11 -0.34 2.61 4.31
N LYS A 12 0.43 3.68 4.40
CA LYS A 12 1.58 3.72 5.29
C LYS A 12 1.16 3.55 6.75
N ASN A 13 0.12 4.26 7.17
CA ASN A 13 -0.35 4.20 8.55
C ASN A 13 -0.84 2.80 8.90
N ALA A 14 -1.62 2.18 8.03
CA ALA A 14 -2.14 0.85 8.27
C ALA A 14 -1.02 -0.18 8.34
N ARG A 15 -0.04 -0.04 7.43
CA ARG A 15 1.11 -0.95 7.39
C ARG A 15 1.93 -0.86 8.68
N THR A 16 2.27 0.36 9.10
CA THR A 16 3.08 0.56 10.30
C THR A 16 2.33 0.14 11.55
N LYS A 17 1.02 0.31 11.57
CA LYS A 17 0.19 -0.11 12.69
C LYS A 17 0.26 -1.63 12.87
N LYS A 18 0.47 -2.37 11.80
CA LYS A 18 0.62 -3.83 11.86
C LYS A 18 2.08 -4.26 11.96
N ASN A 19 2.98 -3.32 12.17
CA ASN A 19 4.41 -3.59 12.29
C ASN A 19 5.01 -4.26 11.04
N MET A 20 4.47 -3.92 9.87
CA MET A 20 4.97 -4.45 8.60
C MET A 20 5.93 -3.47 7.98
N THR A 21 7.00 -4.00 7.35
CA THR A 21 7.87 -3.19 6.52
C THR A 21 7.26 -3.08 5.13
N GLN A 22 7.79 -2.14 4.30
CA GLN A 22 7.36 -2.04 2.91
C GLN A 22 7.63 -3.35 2.16
N MET A 23 8.75 -3.99 2.46
CA MET A 23 9.10 -5.27 1.84
C MET A 23 8.11 -6.36 2.25
N ASN A 24 7.71 -6.40 3.51
CA ASN A 24 6.71 -7.37 3.97
C ASN A 24 5.41 -7.21 3.19
N LEU A 25 4.96 -5.97 3.04
CA LEU A 25 3.72 -5.71 2.32
C LEU A 25 3.86 -6.09 0.85
N ALA A 26 5.00 -5.76 0.24
CA ALA A 26 5.26 -6.12 -1.15
C ALA A 26 5.20 -7.63 -1.35
N ASP A 27 5.84 -8.38 -0.45
CA ASP A 27 5.83 -9.84 -0.52
C ASP A 27 4.41 -10.40 -0.40
N GLU A 28 3.64 -9.88 0.53
CA GLU A 28 2.25 -10.33 0.74
C GLU A 28 1.36 -10.01 -0.45
N MET A 29 1.62 -8.88 -1.11
CA MET A 29 0.85 -8.45 -2.27
C MET A 29 1.31 -9.08 -3.57
N GLY A 30 2.49 -9.72 -3.56
CA GLY A 30 3.07 -10.25 -4.79
C GLY A 30 3.50 -9.17 -5.76
N VAL A 31 3.92 -8.01 -5.23
CA VAL A 31 4.38 -6.89 -6.05
C VAL A 31 5.79 -6.51 -5.63
N SER A 32 6.42 -5.61 -6.39
CA SER A 32 7.77 -5.18 -6.08
C SER A 32 7.77 -4.20 -4.89
N TYR A 33 8.89 -4.16 -4.18
CA TYR A 33 9.12 -3.16 -3.15
C TYR A 33 8.92 -1.75 -3.71
N GLN A 34 9.40 -1.52 -4.93
CA GLN A 34 9.29 -0.22 -5.58
C GLN A 34 7.84 0.22 -5.74
N ALA A 35 6.95 -0.73 -6.02
CA ALA A 35 5.53 -0.43 -6.16
C ALA A 35 4.96 0.10 -4.85
N VAL A 36 5.22 -0.60 -3.75
CA VAL A 36 4.74 -0.18 -2.44
C VAL A 36 5.32 1.19 -2.08
N SER A 37 6.60 1.38 -2.33
CA SER A 37 7.26 2.66 -2.05
C SER A 37 6.58 3.80 -2.82
N ASN A 38 6.28 3.59 -4.09
CA ASN A 38 5.60 4.59 -4.91
C ASN A 38 4.19 4.88 -4.41
N TRP A 39 3.46 3.85 -3.96
CA TRP A 39 2.13 4.06 -3.40
C TRP A 39 2.20 4.96 -2.17
N GLU A 40 3.17 4.74 -1.29
CA GLU A 40 3.27 5.48 -0.04
C GLU A 40 3.81 6.89 -0.23
N ARG A 41 4.42 7.16 -1.38
CA ARG A 41 4.87 8.52 -1.71
C ARG A 41 3.85 9.31 -2.52
N GLY A 42 2.74 8.66 -2.88
CA GLY A 42 1.73 9.31 -3.69
C GLY A 42 2.09 9.44 -5.16
N ASN A 43 3.14 8.72 -5.60
CA ASN A 43 3.58 8.76 -7.00
C ASN A 43 2.72 7.87 -7.91
N SER A 44 2.12 6.85 -7.33
CA SER A 44 1.23 5.97 -8.06
C SER A 44 0.24 5.36 -7.07
N MET A 45 -0.76 4.67 -7.60
CA MET A 45 -1.76 4.01 -6.76
C MET A 45 -1.79 2.52 -7.07
N PRO A 46 -2.19 1.69 -6.09
CA PRO A 46 -2.39 0.28 -6.37
C PRO A 46 -3.41 0.11 -7.49
N ASP A 47 -3.17 -0.89 -8.34
CA ASP A 47 -4.13 -1.23 -9.37
C ASP A 47 -5.45 -1.64 -8.71
N ILE A 48 -6.56 -1.33 -9.37
CA ILE A 48 -7.88 -1.60 -8.81
C ILE A 48 -8.05 -3.09 -8.49
N SER A 49 -7.41 -3.95 -9.27
CA SER A 49 -7.47 -5.40 -9.05
C SER A 49 -6.76 -5.82 -7.77
N LYS A 50 -5.87 -4.97 -7.25
CA LYS A 50 -5.11 -5.25 -6.03
C LYS A 50 -5.77 -4.67 -4.78
N LEU A 51 -6.74 -3.80 -4.93
CA LEU A 51 -7.35 -3.13 -3.78
C LEU A 51 -8.01 -4.08 -2.79
N PRO A 52 -8.79 -5.09 -3.22
CA PRO A 52 -9.39 -6.01 -2.25
C PRO A 52 -8.35 -6.75 -1.41
N GLU A 53 -7.27 -7.18 -2.06
CA GLU A 53 -6.20 -7.90 -1.36
C GLU A 53 -5.48 -6.96 -0.38
N LEU A 54 -5.20 -5.74 -0.81
CA LEU A 54 -4.56 -4.75 0.03
C LEU A 54 -5.40 -4.46 1.27
N CYS A 55 -6.69 -4.25 1.09
CA CYS A 55 -7.60 -4.01 2.21
C CYS A 55 -7.62 -5.19 3.18
N LYS A 56 -7.59 -6.41 2.65
CA LYS A 56 -7.60 -7.61 3.48
C LYS A 56 -6.33 -7.71 4.33
N ILE A 57 -5.19 -7.41 3.73
CA ILE A 57 -3.90 -7.49 4.42
C ILE A 57 -3.79 -6.42 5.50
N LEU A 58 -4.25 -5.21 5.19
CA LEU A 58 -4.08 -4.05 6.07
C LEU A 58 -5.22 -3.86 7.07
N ASP A 59 -6.23 -4.65 6.98
CA ASP A 59 -7.41 -4.52 7.86
C ASP A 59 -7.12 -4.94 9.30
#